data_9069f2df308b80cdb3ea2ed1f4d8077b
#
_entry.id   9069f2df308b80cdb3ea2ed1f4d8077b
#
_cell.length_a   1.000
_cell.length_b   1.000
_cell.length_c   1.000
_cell.angle_alpha   90.00
_cell.angle_beta   90.00
_cell.angle_gamma   90.00
#
_symmetry.space_group_name_H-M   'P 1'
#
loop_
_entity.id
_entity.type
_entity.pdbx_description
1 polymer ?
#
loop_
_entity_poly.entity_id
_entity_poly.type
_entity_poly.pdbx_seq_one_letter_code
_entity_poly.pdbx_strand_id
1 'polypeptide(L)'
;VKDEYGNTVYRYKSCIEDFDYSYKDDDGKIVKKTIREKRVCTYNPKLARKKLMEIDKMVEKARNLKTYSAKKSEYGESGKYITITSNDDDHPIVTLNEEAIKKDRDLAGYNMLVTSEIKMKDVEIYDAYHNLWRIEESFRVMKSELDARPVYLQKENSIKGHFLICYVTILLTRILQFKVLDNKYSTSKICEFYRNFRLVKVNDKKYINITRASEFITELGKKLNQPLTNYYLADRQIKMMHTR
;
A
#
# COMPACT_ATOMS: atom_id res chain seq x y z
N VAL A 1 -16.56 4.49 -15.31
CA VAL A 1 -17.07 3.82 -14.10
C VAL A 1 -17.66 4.86 -13.18
N LYS A 2 -18.84 4.62 -12.67
CA LYS A 2 -19.56 5.51 -11.76
C LYS A 2 -19.79 4.80 -10.43
N ASP A 3 -19.91 5.58 -9.35
CA ASP A 3 -20.32 5.09 -8.03
C ASP A 3 -21.84 4.91 -7.93
N GLU A 4 -22.32 4.45 -6.77
CA GLU A 4 -23.76 4.27 -6.48
C GLU A 4 -24.57 5.57 -6.52
N TYR A 5 -23.90 6.73 -6.40
CA TYR A 5 -24.51 8.06 -6.49
C TYR A 5 -24.42 8.67 -7.88
N GLY A 6 -23.91 7.92 -8.89
CA GLY A 6 -23.77 8.37 -10.27
C GLY A 6 -22.55 9.24 -10.57
N ASN A 7 -21.65 9.50 -9.57
CA ASN A 7 -20.44 10.28 -9.77
C ASN A 7 -19.39 9.47 -10.54
N THR A 8 -18.64 10.12 -11.40
CA THR A 8 -17.53 9.48 -12.11
C THR A 8 -16.37 9.19 -11.13
N VAL A 9 -16.12 7.90 -10.87
CA VAL A 9 -14.98 7.44 -10.09
C VAL A 9 -13.72 7.53 -10.95
N TYR A 10 -13.75 6.94 -12.15
CA TYR A 10 -12.70 7.07 -13.15
C TYR A 10 -13.24 6.80 -14.55
N ARG A 11 -12.51 7.30 -15.54
CA ARG A 11 -12.69 6.98 -16.97
C ARG A 11 -11.49 6.18 -17.43
N TYR A 12 -11.64 5.37 -18.47
CA TYR A 12 -10.53 4.64 -19.05
C TYR A 12 -10.64 4.53 -20.57
N LYS A 13 -9.50 4.35 -21.20
CA LYS A 13 -9.34 4.01 -22.62
C LYS A 13 -8.14 3.08 -22.75
N SER A 14 -8.21 2.10 -23.62
CA SER A 14 -7.11 1.17 -23.83
C SER A 14 -6.75 1.03 -25.30
N CYS A 15 -5.51 0.63 -25.55
CA CYS A 15 -5.00 0.20 -26.84
C CYS A 15 -4.11 -1.03 -26.64
N ILE A 16 -3.90 -1.79 -27.73
CA ILE A 16 -2.95 -2.88 -27.80
C ILE A 16 -1.91 -2.48 -28.83
N GLU A 17 -0.65 -2.51 -28.44
CA GLU A 17 0.48 -2.11 -29.29
C GLU A 17 1.62 -3.10 -29.14
N ASP A 18 2.44 -3.20 -30.18
CA ASP A 18 3.69 -3.94 -30.14
C ASP A 18 4.79 -3.01 -29.61
N PHE A 19 5.53 -3.47 -28.63
CA PHE A 19 6.63 -2.76 -28.00
C PHE A 19 7.95 -3.50 -28.23
N ASP A 20 8.89 -2.81 -28.87
CA ASP A 20 10.24 -3.31 -29.10
C ASP A 20 11.13 -2.90 -27.93
N TYR A 21 11.73 -3.90 -27.28
CA TYR A 21 12.72 -3.66 -26.25
C TYR A 21 14.00 -4.43 -26.52
N SER A 22 15.10 -3.89 -26.02
CA SER A 22 16.40 -4.55 -26.09
C SER A 22 16.98 -4.73 -24.71
N TYR A 23 17.56 -5.88 -24.46
CA TYR A 23 18.28 -6.19 -23.22
C TYR A 23 19.59 -6.90 -23.54
N LYS A 24 20.51 -6.88 -22.59
CA LYS A 24 21.73 -7.69 -22.66
C LYS A 24 21.45 -9.04 -22.04
N ASP A 25 21.79 -10.11 -22.74
CA ASP A 25 21.77 -11.47 -22.19
C ASP A 25 22.97 -11.69 -21.25
N ASP A 26 23.04 -12.89 -20.69
CA ASP A 26 24.11 -13.27 -19.74
C ASP A 26 25.51 -13.22 -20.38
N ASP A 27 25.59 -13.33 -21.70
CA ASP A 27 26.84 -13.24 -22.50
C ASP A 27 27.16 -11.78 -22.92
N GLY A 28 26.33 -10.81 -22.51
CA GLY A 28 26.49 -9.39 -22.83
C GLY A 28 26.03 -8.99 -24.22
N LYS A 29 25.41 -9.90 -24.99
CA LYS A 29 24.91 -9.65 -26.34
C LYS A 29 23.54 -8.95 -26.27
N ILE A 30 23.35 -7.94 -27.13
CA ILE A 30 22.08 -7.21 -27.22
C ILE A 30 21.06 -8.09 -27.95
N VAL A 31 20.01 -8.47 -27.23
CA VAL A 31 18.86 -9.19 -27.77
C VAL A 31 17.71 -8.19 -27.92
N LYS A 32 17.12 -8.14 -29.11
CA LYS A 32 15.90 -7.37 -29.39
C LYS A 32 14.71 -8.32 -29.35
N LYS A 33 13.64 -7.87 -28.69
CA LYS A 33 12.40 -8.63 -28.59
C LYS A 33 11.20 -7.71 -28.71
N THR A 34 10.25 -8.10 -29.53
CA THR A 34 8.95 -7.41 -29.64
C THR A 34 7.96 -8.14 -28.73
N ILE A 35 7.31 -7.40 -27.86
CA ILE A 35 6.21 -7.88 -27.02
C ILE A 35 4.95 -7.12 -27.35
N ARG A 36 3.85 -7.86 -27.40
CA ARG A 36 2.52 -7.27 -27.54
C ARG A 36 2.02 -6.90 -26.15
N GLU A 37 1.72 -5.64 -25.94
CA GLU A 37 1.27 -5.12 -24.66
C GLU A 37 -0.07 -4.40 -24.78
N LYS A 38 -0.85 -4.44 -23.71
CA LYS A 38 -2.07 -3.69 -23.55
C LYS A 38 -1.81 -2.51 -22.61
N ARG A 39 -2.11 -1.31 -23.09
CA ARG A 39 -2.00 -0.05 -22.34
C ARG A 39 -3.39 0.42 -21.95
N VAL A 40 -3.64 0.57 -20.65
CA VAL A 40 -4.90 1.07 -20.10
C VAL A 40 -4.62 2.42 -19.45
N CYS A 41 -5.05 3.48 -20.10
CA CYS A 41 -4.97 4.83 -19.56
C CYS A 41 -6.24 5.11 -18.76
N THR A 42 -6.10 5.54 -17.52
CA THR A 42 -7.20 5.90 -16.63
C THR A 42 -7.15 7.35 -16.21
N TYR A 43 -8.30 7.98 -16.00
CA TYR A 43 -8.42 9.34 -15.49
C TYR A 43 -9.34 9.36 -14.28
N ASN A 44 -8.83 9.86 -13.15
CA ASN A 44 -9.58 9.98 -11.90
C ASN A 44 -9.75 11.46 -11.52
N PRO A 45 -11.00 12.00 -11.53
CA PRO A 45 -11.24 13.42 -11.25
C PRO A 45 -10.86 13.89 -9.85
N LYS A 46 -10.97 13.01 -8.84
CA LYS A 46 -10.56 13.32 -7.45
C LYS A 46 -9.03 13.45 -7.36
N LEU A 47 -8.34 12.50 -8.01
CA LEU A 47 -6.88 12.51 -8.07
C LEU A 47 -6.38 13.72 -8.86
N ALA A 48 -7.04 14.08 -9.98
CA ALA A 48 -6.72 15.26 -10.77
C ALA A 48 -6.77 16.54 -9.92
N ARG A 49 -7.87 16.76 -9.19
CA ARG A 49 -8.01 17.92 -8.30
C ARG A 49 -6.92 17.97 -7.24
N LYS A 50 -6.65 16.85 -6.57
CA LYS A 50 -5.57 16.79 -5.57
C LYS A 50 -4.21 17.14 -6.20
N LYS A 51 -3.92 16.56 -7.36
CA LYS A 51 -2.63 16.77 -8.06
C LYS A 51 -2.47 18.21 -8.54
N LEU A 52 -3.53 18.82 -9.06
CA LEU A 52 -3.51 20.25 -9.45
C LEU A 52 -3.21 21.15 -8.24
N MET A 53 -3.82 20.91 -7.08
CA MET A 53 -3.51 21.66 -5.86
C MET A 53 -2.06 21.47 -5.41
N GLU A 54 -1.49 20.28 -5.55
CA GLU A 54 -0.07 20.03 -5.26
C GLU A 54 0.85 20.77 -6.22
N ILE A 55 0.53 20.76 -7.53
CA ILE A 55 1.26 21.50 -8.55
C ILE A 55 1.22 23.00 -8.24
N ASP A 56 0.05 23.55 -7.95
CA ASP A 56 -0.10 24.97 -7.64
C ASP A 56 0.75 25.40 -6.43
N LYS A 57 0.77 24.60 -5.36
CA LYS A 57 1.63 24.83 -4.19
C LYS A 57 3.11 24.81 -4.56
N MET A 58 3.53 23.84 -5.40
CA MET A 58 4.93 23.75 -5.83
C MET A 58 5.34 24.91 -6.75
N VAL A 59 4.45 25.33 -7.64
CA VAL A 59 4.67 26.49 -8.51
C VAL A 59 4.74 27.77 -7.69
N GLU A 60 3.88 27.96 -6.70
CA GLU A 60 3.92 29.09 -5.79
C GLU A 60 5.23 29.12 -4.99
N LYS A 61 5.65 27.99 -4.45
CA LYS A 61 6.95 27.86 -3.78
C LYS A 61 8.10 28.22 -4.73
N ALA A 62 8.11 27.72 -5.96
CA ALA A 62 9.13 28.04 -6.95
C ALA A 62 9.16 29.53 -7.28
N ARG A 63 7.99 30.17 -7.39
CA ARG A 63 7.84 31.60 -7.64
C ARG A 63 8.38 32.45 -6.48
N ASN A 64 8.08 32.08 -5.24
CA ASN A 64 8.57 32.77 -4.07
C ASN A 64 10.09 32.64 -3.91
N LEU A 65 10.65 31.45 -4.09
CA LEU A 65 12.08 31.22 -4.02
C LEU A 65 12.87 31.95 -5.13
N LYS A 66 12.28 32.09 -6.33
CA LYS A 66 12.85 32.91 -7.40
C LYS A 66 13.08 34.34 -6.94
N THR A 67 12.15 34.93 -6.19
CA THR A 67 12.23 36.31 -5.70
C THR A 67 13.42 36.52 -4.76
N TYR A 68 13.82 35.49 -4.02
CA TYR A 68 14.92 35.53 -3.07
C TYR A 68 16.26 35.02 -3.62
N SER A 69 16.39 34.78 -4.93
CA SER A 69 17.60 34.21 -5.56
C SER A 69 18.10 32.93 -4.85
N ALA A 70 17.19 32.07 -4.47
CA ALA A 70 17.48 30.86 -3.73
C ALA A 70 18.36 29.89 -4.53
N LYS A 71 19.20 29.11 -3.83
CA LYS A 71 20.02 28.07 -4.47
C LYS A 71 19.14 26.93 -4.98
N LYS A 72 19.60 26.24 -6.04
CA LYS A 72 18.87 25.12 -6.66
C LYS A 72 18.44 24.05 -5.65
N SER A 73 19.24 23.77 -4.64
CA SER A 73 18.93 22.81 -3.56
C SER A 73 17.73 23.18 -2.72
N GLU A 74 17.41 24.47 -2.57
CA GLU A 74 16.30 24.96 -1.74
C GLU A 74 14.94 24.75 -2.39
N TYR A 75 14.93 24.60 -3.73
CA TYR A 75 13.69 24.33 -4.46
C TYR A 75 13.15 22.91 -4.22
N GLY A 76 14.02 21.92 -3.94
CA GLY A 76 13.61 20.55 -3.76
C GLY A 76 12.78 20.05 -4.96
N GLU A 77 11.62 19.46 -4.69
CA GLU A 77 10.71 18.97 -5.74
C GLU A 77 10.15 20.07 -6.64
N SER A 78 10.09 21.33 -6.16
CA SER A 78 9.66 22.48 -6.97
C SER A 78 10.69 22.87 -8.03
N GLY A 79 11.93 22.39 -7.94
CA GLY A 79 12.99 22.64 -8.89
C GLY A 79 12.71 22.18 -10.33
N LYS A 80 11.76 21.25 -10.52
CA LYS A 80 11.31 20.86 -11.86
C LYS A 80 10.55 21.95 -12.61
N TYR A 81 10.02 22.94 -11.90
CA TYR A 81 9.26 24.07 -12.48
C TYR A 81 10.10 25.32 -12.68
N ILE A 82 11.41 25.20 -12.55
CA ILE A 82 12.34 26.30 -12.83
C ILE A 82 13.37 25.91 -13.87
N THR A 83 13.77 26.89 -14.67
CA THR A 83 14.94 26.85 -15.56
C THR A 83 15.95 27.86 -15.06
N ILE A 84 17.19 27.40 -14.87
CA ILE A 84 18.30 28.26 -14.46
C ILE A 84 19.19 28.44 -15.66
N THR A 85 19.32 29.67 -16.13
CA THR A 85 20.22 30.05 -17.21
C THR A 85 21.38 30.83 -16.63
N SER A 86 22.59 30.29 -16.72
CA SER A 86 23.80 30.99 -16.31
C SER A 86 24.30 31.81 -17.52
N ASN A 87 24.19 33.12 -17.46
CA ASN A 87 25.03 33.98 -18.27
C ASN A 87 26.14 34.45 -17.34
N ASP A 88 27.38 34.13 -17.69
CA ASP A 88 28.62 34.58 -17.03
C ASP A 88 28.52 35.12 -15.58
N ASP A 89 29.12 34.34 -14.71
CA ASP A 89 29.87 34.70 -13.50
C ASP A 89 29.20 35.33 -12.28
N ASP A 90 27.98 35.55 -12.04
CA ASP A 90 27.57 35.76 -10.63
C ASP A 90 26.07 35.80 -10.34
N HIS A 91 25.21 35.90 -11.32
CA HIS A 91 23.75 35.97 -11.07
C HIS A 91 22.97 35.05 -12.00
N PRO A 92 22.66 33.81 -11.56
CA PRO A 92 21.85 32.91 -12.39
C PRO A 92 20.43 33.49 -12.57
N ILE A 93 20.01 33.60 -13.81
CA ILE A 93 18.64 33.99 -14.14
C ILE A 93 17.74 32.79 -13.95
N VAL A 94 16.86 32.88 -12.97
CA VAL A 94 15.86 31.81 -12.66
C VAL A 94 14.53 32.20 -13.31
N THR A 95 14.04 31.35 -14.20
CA THR A 95 12.74 31.49 -14.86
C THR A 95 11.82 30.32 -14.55
N LEU A 96 10.51 30.53 -14.59
CA LEU A 96 9.55 29.43 -14.50
C LEU A 96 9.52 28.63 -15.80
N ASN A 97 9.50 27.31 -15.66
CA ASN A 97 9.36 26.40 -16.79
C ASN A 97 7.86 26.15 -17.05
N GLU A 98 7.24 27.02 -17.83
CA GLU A 98 5.81 26.97 -18.13
C GLU A 98 5.43 25.71 -18.91
N GLU A 99 6.33 25.15 -19.73
CA GLU A 99 6.08 23.89 -20.43
C GLU A 99 5.97 22.71 -19.46
N ALA A 100 6.86 22.63 -18.49
CA ALA A 100 6.80 21.58 -17.46
C ALA A 100 5.53 21.71 -16.59
N ILE A 101 5.18 22.95 -16.22
CA ILE A 101 3.95 23.23 -15.46
C ILE A 101 2.72 22.80 -16.25
N LYS A 102 2.64 23.20 -17.53
CA LYS A 102 1.53 22.84 -18.43
C LYS A 102 1.43 21.32 -18.59
N LYS A 103 2.55 20.66 -18.89
CA LYS A 103 2.60 19.20 -19.03
C LYS A 103 2.09 18.48 -17.79
N ASP A 104 2.53 18.87 -16.60
CA ASP A 104 2.10 18.24 -15.36
C ASP A 104 0.61 18.49 -15.06
N ARG A 105 0.11 19.69 -15.40
CA ARG A 105 -1.32 20.00 -15.28
C ARG A 105 -2.17 19.19 -16.25
N ASP A 106 -1.73 19.06 -17.50
CA ASP A 106 -2.44 18.30 -18.54
C ASP A 106 -2.50 16.80 -18.19
N LEU A 107 -1.47 16.28 -17.51
CA LEU A 107 -1.39 14.88 -17.06
C LEU A 107 -2.01 14.65 -15.69
N ALA A 108 -2.47 15.70 -14.99
CA ALA A 108 -3.03 15.54 -13.64
C ALA A 108 -4.26 14.60 -13.63
N GLY A 109 -4.21 13.58 -12.79
CA GLY A 109 -5.27 12.59 -12.66
C GLY A 109 -5.22 11.44 -13.65
N TYR A 110 -4.33 11.48 -14.63
CA TYR A 110 -4.08 10.36 -15.52
C TYR A 110 -3.10 9.36 -14.90
N ASN A 111 -3.35 8.08 -15.17
CA ASN A 111 -2.44 6.98 -14.87
C ASN A 111 -2.47 6.00 -16.04
N MET A 112 -1.33 5.40 -16.37
CA MET A 112 -1.22 4.40 -17.42
C MET A 112 -0.73 3.09 -16.83
N LEU A 113 -1.50 2.03 -17.06
CA LEU A 113 -1.18 0.65 -16.71
C LEU A 113 -0.78 -0.07 -17.98
N VAL A 114 0.34 -0.79 -17.92
CA VAL A 114 0.84 -1.59 -19.04
C VAL A 114 0.90 -3.05 -18.59
N THR A 115 0.39 -3.95 -19.42
CA THR A 115 0.35 -5.39 -19.11
C THR A 115 0.52 -6.22 -20.37
N SER A 116 1.11 -7.42 -20.21
CA SER A 116 1.14 -8.47 -21.22
C SER A 116 -0.18 -9.27 -21.28
N GLU A 117 -1.07 -9.10 -20.31
CA GLU A 117 -2.36 -9.78 -20.22
C GLU A 117 -3.39 -9.16 -21.17
N ILE A 118 -3.21 -9.38 -22.48
CA ILE A 118 -3.99 -8.75 -23.57
C ILE A 118 -5.48 -9.10 -23.49
N LYS A 119 -5.80 -10.32 -23.02
CA LYS A 119 -7.18 -10.84 -22.95
C LYS A 119 -7.95 -10.35 -21.73
N MET A 120 -7.27 -9.83 -20.71
CA MET A 120 -7.90 -9.34 -19.49
C MET A 120 -8.69 -8.07 -19.79
N LYS A 121 -9.88 -7.92 -19.20
CA LYS A 121 -10.71 -6.71 -19.36
C LYS A 121 -10.05 -5.50 -18.67
N ASP A 122 -10.30 -4.31 -19.20
CA ASP A 122 -9.69 -3.08 -18.71
C ASP A 122 -10.02 -2.81 -17.24
N VAL A 123 -11.25 -3.11 -16.82
CA VAL A 123 -11.68 -2.98 -15.41
C VAL A 123 -10.95 -3.98 -14.53
N GLU A 124 -10.78 -5.21 -14.98
CA GLU A 124 -10.05 -6.24 -14.23
C GLU A 124 -8.56 -5.86 -14.05
N ILE A 125 -7.94 -5.26 -15.08
CA ILE A 125 -6.57 -4.73 -15.00
C ILE A 125 -6.49 -3.61 -13.96
N TYR A 126 -7.45 -2.69 -14.00
CA TYR A 126 -7.53 -1.60 -13.03
C TYR A 126 -7.69 -2.12 -11.61
N ASP A 127 -8.60 -3.04 -11.39
CA ASP A 127 -8.87 -3.63 -10.07
C ASP A 127 -7.68 -4.46 -9.57
N ALA A 128 -7.02 -5.23 -10.44
CA ALA A 128 -5.80 -5.97 -10.10
C ALA A 128 -4.70 -5.02 -9.61
N TYR A 129 -4.45 -3.93 -10.34
CA TYR A 129 -3.46 -2.93 -9.95
C TYR A 129 -3.82 -2.26 -8.61
N HIS A 130 -5.07 -1.86 -8.44
CA HIS A 130 -5.52 -1.22 -7.20
C HIS A 130 -5.57 -2.17 -6.01
N ASN A 131 -5.58 -3.47 -6.24
CA ASN A 131 -5.49 -4.47 -5.17
C ASN A 131 -4.04 -4.77 -4.74
N LEU A 132 -3.01 -4.29 -5.45
CA LEU A 132 -1.60 -4.47 -5.07
C LEU A 132 -1.28 -3.87 -3.69
N TRP A 133 -1.98 -2.82 -3.27
CA TRP A 133 -1.82 -2.23 -1.94
C TRP A 133 -2.05 -3.24 -0.81
N ARG A 134 -2.87 -4.28 -1.04
CA ARG A 134 -3.10 -5.35 -0.05
C ARG A 134 -1.85 -6.18 0.21
N ILE A 135 -1.03 -6.35 -0.84
CA ILE A 135 0.27 -7.02 -0.73
C ILE A 135 1.24 -6.13 0.06
N GLU A 136 1.31 -4.84 -0.30
CA GLU A 136 2.14 -3.85 0.40
C GLU A 136 1.74 -3.75 1.88
N GLU A 137 0.45 -3.70 2.18
CA GLU A 137 -0.06 -3.69 3.54
C GLU A 137 0.34 -4.97 4.30
N SER A 138 0.29 -6.13 3.65
CA SER A 138 0.73 -7.39 4.26
C SER A 138 2.22 -7.36 4.60
N PHE A 139 3.08 -6.85 3.70
CA PHE A 139 4.49 -6.64 4.01
C PHE A 139 4.72 -5.61 5.13
N ARG A 140 3.92 -4.55 5.18
CA ARG A 140 3.98 -3.58 6.26
C ARG A 140 3.64 -4.24 7.60
N VAL A 141 2.58 -5.03 7.66
CA VAL A 141 2.19 -5.78 8.87
C VAL A 141 3.30 -6.75 9.30
N MET A 142 3.92 -7.47 8.35
CA MET A 142 5.07 -8.32 8.66
C MET A 142 6.21 -7.55 9.34
N LYS A 143 6.50 -6.34 8.87
CA LYS A 143 7.58 -5.51 9.41
C LYS A 143 7.24 -4.89 10.77
N SER A 144 6.01 -4.40 10.94
CA SER A 144 5.63 -3.57 12.09
C SER A 144 4.93 -4.35 13.20
N GLU A 145 4.19 -5.41 12.85
CA GLU A 145 3.40 -6.15 13.82
C GLU A 145 4.03 -7.50 14.19
N LEU A 146 4.77 -8.12 13.27
CA LEU A 146 5.39 -9.43 13.49
C LEU A 146 6.91 -9.34 13.67
N ASP A 147 7.48 -8.14 13.67
CA ASP A 147 8.94 -7.91 13.79
C ASP A 147 9.76 -8.82 12.85
N ALA A 148 9.25 -9.05 11.63
CA ALA A 148 9.92 -9.90 10.65
C ALA A 148 11.30 -9.35 10.21
N ARG A 149 11.63 -8.11 10.57
CA ARG A 149 12.92 -7.46 10.36
C ARG A 149 13.27 -6.57 11.56
N PRO A 150 14.57 -6.50 11.95
CA PRO A 150 15.71 -7.22 11.39
C PRO A 150 15.72 -8.71 11.75
N VAL A 151 16.33 -9.55 10.88
CA VAL A 151 16.46 -10.99 11.11
C VAL A 151 17.80 -11.26 11.79
N TYR A 152 17.77 -11.69 13.06
CA TYR A 152 18.98 -11.99 13.84
C TYR A 152 19.43 -13.46 13.74
N LEU A 153 18.95 -14.19 12.73
CA LEU A 153 19.24 -15.60 12.50
C LEU A 153 20.36 -15.74 11.45
N GLN A 154 21.26 -16.68 11.65
CA GLN A 154 22.42 -16.89 10.77
C GLN A 154 22.24 -18.10 9.85
N LYS A 155 21.55 -19.14 10.30
CA LYS A 155 21.38 -20.37 9.51
C LYS A 155 20.25 -20.21 8.49
N GLU A 156 20.49 -20.59 7.24
CA GLU A 156 19.54 -20.48 6.14
C GLU A 156 18.17 -21.10 6.46
N ASN A 157 18.17 -22.34 7.00
CA ASN A 157 16.93 -23.01 7.36
C ASN A 157 16.16 -22.28 8.47
N SER A 158 16.85 -21.66 9.42
CA SER A 158 16.22 -20.86 10.48
C SER A 158 15.61 -19.58 9.91
N ILE A 159 16.28 -18.94 8.95
CA ILE A 159 15.76 -17.76 8.24
C ILE A 159 14.50 -18.14 7.44
N LYS A 160 14.56 -19.24 6.69
CA LYS A 160 13.39 -19.75 5.94
C LYS A 160 12.22 -20.07 6.87
N GLY A 161 12.49 -20.75 7.99
CA GLY A 161 11.48 -21.08 9.02
C GLY A 161 10.84 -19.82 9.62
N HIS A 162 11.64 -18.81 9.95
CA HIS A 162 11.14 -17.53 10.45
C HIS A 162 10.16 -16.86 9.47
N PHE A 163 10.55 -16.71 8.20
CA PHE A 163 9.67 -16.12 7.21
C PHE A 163 8.43 -16.98 6.93
N LEU A 164 8.54 -18.29 6.98
CA LEU A 164 7.38 -19.19 6.83
C LEU A 164 6.37 -18.97 7.96
N ILE A 165 6.83 -18.86 9.21
CA ILE A 165 5.97 -18.56 10.36
C ILE A 165 5.30 -17.20 10.18
N CYS A 166 6.04 -16.16 9.80
CA CYS A 166 5.49 -14.84 9.54
C CYS A 166 4.42 -14.89 8.43
N TYR A 167 4.68 -15.62 7.35
CA TYR A 167 3.74 -15.80 6.24
C TYR A 167 2.44 -16.48 6.69
N VAL A 168 2.56 -17.60 7.40
CA VAL A 168 1.38 -18.34 7.92
C VAL A 168 0.58 -17.46 8.89
N THR A 169 1.26 -16.72 9.77
CA THR A 169 0.62 -15.79 10.71
C THR A 169 -0.18 -14.72 9.98
N ILE A 170 0.39 -14.11 8.94
CA ILE A 170 -0.35 -13.13 8.11
C ILE A 170 -1.52 -13.79 7.40
N LEU A 171 -1.34 -14.95 6.81
CA LEU A 171 -2.40 -15.67 6.12
C LEU A 171 -3.60 -15.90 7.05
N LEU A 172 -3.36 -16.44 8.25
CA LEU A 172 -4.40 -16.67 9.25
C LEU A 172 -5.05 -15.36 9.70
N THR A 173 -4.25 -14.32 9.94
CA THR A 173 -4.76 -12.99 10.31
C THR A 173 -5.65 -12.38 9.22
N ARG A 174 -5.28 -12.55 7.94
CA ARG A 174 -6.09 -12.08 6.80
C ARG A 174 -7.37 -12.90 6.62
N ILE A 175 -7.32 -14.20 6.84
CA ILE A 175 -8.54 -15.03 6.84
C ILE A 175 -9.49 -14.57 7.95
N LEU A 176 -8.98 -14.34 9.16
CA LEU A 176 -9.79 -13.81 10.26
C LEU A 176 -10.36 -12.44 9.91
N GLN A 177 -9.54 -11.53 9.38
CA GLN A 177 -9.96 -10.18 9.02
C GLN A 177 -11.06 -10.17 7.95
N PHE A 178 -10.84 -10.88 6.82
CA PHE A 178 -11.72 -10.77 5.67
C PHE A 178 -12.87 -11.76 5.67
N LYS A 179 -12.69 -12.97 6.22
CA LYS A 179 -13.71 -14.04 6.17
C LYS A 179 -14.57 -14.12 7.43
N VAL A 180 -14.02 -13.74 8.58
CA VAL A 180 -14.74 -13.82 9.86
C VAL A 180 -15.25 -12.46 10.30
N LEU A 181 -14.41 -11.41 10.17
CA LEU A 181 -14.70 -10.06 10.66
C LEU A 181 -15.18 -9.09 9.57
N ASP A 182 -15.43 -9.58 8.35
CA ASP A 182 -15.97 -8.82 7.21
C ASP A 182 -15.18 -7.51 6.94
N ASN A 183 -13.86 -7.53 7.20
CA ASN A 183 -12.95 -6.39 7.09
C ASN A 183 -13.32 -5.17 7.97
N LYS A 184 -14.13 -5.36 9.00
CA LYS A 184 -14.56 -4.29 9.92
C LYS A 184 -13.41 -3.74 10.76
N TYR A 185 -12.41 -4.56 11.07
CA TYR A 185 -11.30 -4.22 11.95
C TYR A 185 -9.95 -4.29 11.23
N SER A 186 -9.04 -3.38 11.62
CA SER A 186 -7.68 -3.37 11.08
C SER A 186 -6.86 -4.56 11.55
N THR A 187 -5.83 -4.93 10.79
CA THR A 187 -4.88 -5.97 11.18
C THR A 187 -4.18 -5.63 12.50
N SER A 188 -3.83 -4.35 12.73
CA SER A 188 -3.22 -3.92 14.00
C SER A 188 -4.13 -4.18 15.20
N LYS A 189 -5.45 -4.01 15.04
CA LYS A 189 -6.41 -4.33 16.11
C LYS A 189 -6.47 -5.82 16.43
N ILE A 190 -6.37 -6.65 15.41
CA ILE A 190 -6.29 -8.11 15.56
C ILE A 190 -4.98 -8.51 16.27
N CYS A 191 -3.85 -7.94 15.85
CA CYS A 191 -2.55 -8.19 16.48
C CYS A 191 -2.51 -7.68 17.93
N GLU A 192 -3.13 -6.53 18.22
CA GLU A 192 -3.30 -6.03 19.59
C GLU A 192 -4.04 -7.05 20.48
N PHE A 193 -5.10 -7.65 19.95
CA PHE A 193 -5.81 -8.69 20.65
C PHE A 193 -4.92 -9.89 20.95
N TYR A 194 -4.17 -10.42 19.98
CA TYR A 194 -3.26 -11.55 20.20
C TYR A 194 -2.23 -11.28 21.31
N ARG A 195 -1.72 -10.04 21.40
CA ARG A 195 -0.76 -9.66 22.44
C ARG A 195 -1.40 -9.48 23.82
N ASN A 196 -2.62 -9.01 23.86
CA ASN A 196 -3.26 -8.51 25.09
C ASN A 196 -4.33 -9.45 25.67
N PHE A 197 -4.76 -10.48 24.93
CA PHE A 197 -5.69 -11.47 25.46
C PHE A 197 -4.97 -12.39 26.44
N ARG A 198 -5.34 -12.29 27.70
CA ARG A 198 -4.65 -13.02 28.79
C ARG A 198 -5.62 -13.66 29.74
N LEU A 199 -5.32 -14.93 30.04
CA LEU A 199 -6.03 -15.72 31.01
C LEU A 199 -5.06 -16.10 32.11
N VAL A 200 -5.47 -15.90 33.37
CA VAL A 200 -4.69 -16.28 34.56
C VAL A 200 -5.31 -17.53 35.17
N LYS A 201 -4.54 -18.60 35.30
CA LYS A 201 -4.95 -19.84 36.00
C LYS A 201 -4.99 -19.57 37.50
N VAL A 202 -6.15 -19.74 38.10
CA VAL A 202 -6.33 -19.61 39.56
C VAL A 202 -6.13 -20.96 40.25
N ASN A 203 -6.68 -22.03 39.66
CA ASN A 203 -6.51 -23.43 40.09
C ASN A 203 -6.76 -24.34 38.87
N ASP A 204 -6.71 -25.66 39.07
CA ASP A 204 -6.80 -26.61 37.96
C ASP A 204 -8.15 -26.59 37.21
N LYS A 205 -9.17 -25.95 37.78
CA LYS A 205 -10.52 -25.92 37.23
C LYS A 205 -10.99 -24.53 36.81
N LYS A 206 -10.24 -23.45 37.15
CA LYS A 206 -10.74 -22.09 37.03
C LYS A 206 -9.67 -21.11 36.52
N TYR A 207 -10.05 -20.28 35.55
CA TYR A 207 -9.25 -19.22 34.99
C TYR A 207 -9.98 -17.89 35.14
N ILE A 208 -9.20 -16.81 35.24
CA ILE A 208 -9.69 -15.43 35.21
C ILE A 208 -9.21 -14.78 33.94
N ASN A 209 -10.13 -14.17 33.21
CA ASN A 209 -9.83 -13.36 32.07
C ASN A 209 -9.54 -11.93 32.55
N ILE A 210 -8.29 -11.52 32.41
CA ILE A 210 -7.85 -10.16 32.76
C ILE A 210 -7.83 -9.20 31.58
N THR A 211 -8.32 -9.66 30.42
CA THR A 211 -8.39 -8.84 29.22
C THR A 211 -9.51 -7.80 29.34
N ARG A 212 -9.20 -6.56 29.06
CA ARG A 212 -10.20 -5.49 29.05
C ARG A 212 -11.22 -5.74 27.93
N ALA A 213 -12.50 -5.76 28.31
CA ALA A 213 -13.59 -5.91 27.36
C ALA A 213 -13.59 -4.77 26.32
N SER A 214 -13.86 -5.12 25.07
CA SER A 214 -14.00 -4.18 23.96
C SER A 214 -15.06 -4.67 22.97
N GLU A 215 -15.56 -3.77 22.13
CA GLU A 215 -16.50 -4.13 21.06
C GLU A 215 -15.92 -5.24 20.16
N PHE A 216 -14.65 -5.12 19.81
CA PHE A 216 -13.92 -6.12 19.02
C PHE A 216 -13.97 -7.51 19.65
N ILE A 217 -13.63 -7.63 20.96
CA ILE A 217 -13.61 -8.93 21.66
C ILE A 217 -15.01 -9.52 21.76
N THR A 218 -16.02 -8.66 21.97
CA THR A 218 -17.41 -9.08 22.04
C THR A 218 -17.90 -9.62 20.69
N GLU A 219 -17.59 -8.94 19.60
CA GLU A 219 -17.96 -9.39 18.26
C GLU A 219 -17.19 -10.64 17.85
N LEU A 220 -15.88 -10.69 18.11
CA LEU A 220 -15.05 -11.87 17.86
C LEU A 220 -15.57 -13.09 18.60
N GLY A 221 -15.91 -12.94 19.89
CA GLY A 221 -16.48 -14.00 20.70
C GLY A 221 -17.79 -14.54 20.13
N LYS A 222 -18.68 -13.65 19.66
CA LYS A 222 -19.93 -14.03 18.99
C LYS A 222 -19.67 -14.78 17.68
N LYS A 223 -18.81 -14.23 16.81
CA LYS A 223 -18.48 -14.81 15.49
C LYS A 223 -17.82 -16.20 15.60
N LEU A 224 -16.96 -16.37 16.58
CA LEU A 224 -16.27 -17.65 16.83
C LEU A 224 -17.04 -18.59 17.77
N ASN A 225 -18.17 -18.15 18.32
CA ASN A 225 -18.90 -18.86 19.37
C ASN A 225 -18.00 -19.25 20.56
N GLN A 226 -17.20 -18.28 21.03
CA GLN A 226 -16.24 -18.45 22.12
C GLN A 226 -16.52 -17.45 23.26
N PRO A 227 -16.36 -17.86 24.55
CA PRO A 227 -16.66 -17.04 25.71
C PRO A 227 -15.56 -16.03 26.03
N LEU A 228 -15.10 -15.22 25.02
CA LEU A 228 -13.96 -14.32 25.14
C LEU A 228 -14.20 -13.15 26.11
N THR A 229 -15.45 -12.85 26.44
CA THR A 229 -15.84 -11.75 27.35
C THR A 229 -16.10 -12.21 28.77
N ASN A 230 -16.15 -13.52 29.01
CA ASN A 230 -16.43 -14.06 30.35
C ASN A 230 -15.26 -13.77 31.30
N TYR A 231 -15.56 -13.20 32.47
CA TYR A 231 -14.54 -12.92 33.49
C TYR A 231 -13.99 -14.23 34.10
N TYR A 232 -14.86 -15.21 34.35
CA TYR A 232 -14.48 -16.55 34.78
C TYR A 232 -14.64 -17.57 33.67
N LEU A 233 -13.64 -18.41 33.52
CA LEU A 233 -13.65 -19.52 32.56
C LEU A 233 -13.31 -20.83 33.28
N ALA A 234 -14.10 -21.87 33.02
CA ALA A 234 -13.83 -23.22 33.50
C ALA A 234 -12.81 -23.91 32.58
N ASP A 235 -12.06 -24.88 33.10
CA ASP A 235 -11.09 -25.68 32.34
C ASP A 235 -11.70 -26.31 31.07
N ARG A 236 -12.95 -26.76 31.14
CA ARG A 236 -13.70 -27.29 29.98
C ARG A 236 -13.86 -26.22 28.87
N GLN A 237 -14.10 -24.95 29.21
CA GLN A 237 -14.25 -23.89 28.24
C GLN A 237 -12.90 -23.56 27.59
N ILE A 238 -11.81 -23.58 28.36
CA ILE A 238 -10.46 -23.40 27.83
C ILE A 238 -10.11 -24.53 26.86
N LYS A 239 -10.37 -25.77 27.22
CA LYS A 239 -10.16 -26.93 26.34
C LYS A 239 -10.97 -26.82 25.03
N MET A 240 -12.20 -26.34 25.09
CA MET A 240 -13.03 -26.09 23.90
C MET A 240 -12.45 -24.98 22.98
N MET A 241 -11.75 -23.99 23.54
CA MET A 241 -11.07 -22.94 22.72
C MET A 241 -9.88 -23.52 21.94
N HIS A 242 -9.27 -24.62 22.42
CA HIS A 242 -8.10 -25.23 21.77
C HIS A 242 -8.48 -26.37 20.80
N THR A 243 -9.69 -26.89 20.85
CA THR A 243 -10.09 -28.09 20.08
C THR A 243 -11.01 -27.81 18.89
N ARG A 244 -11.25 -26.57 18.55
CA ARG A 244 -12.07 -26.16 17.39
C ARG A 244 -11.20 -25.36 16.43
#